data_e635e7f5fb0f766064d4b6f1a5264930
#
_entry.id   e635e7f5fb0f766064d4b6f1a5264930
#
_cell.length_a   1.000
_cell.length_b   1.000
_cell.length_c   1.000
_cell.angle_alpha   90.00
_cell.angle_beta   90.00
_cell.angle_gamma   90.00
#
_symmetry.space_group_name_H-M   'P 1'
#
loop_
_entity.id
_entity.type
_entity.pdbx_description
1 polymer ?
#
loop_
_entity_poly.entity_id
_entity_poly.type
_entity_poly.pdbx_seq_one_letter_code
_entity_poly.pdbx_strand_id
1 'polypeptide(L)'
;LPTQTHDDGESSGFLIAPDPAAPRLTRAVKGHDQTGAEIEIRVVEERPLTIFLNAREIVTAMTIGDYPEYLALGFLRNQGMLKNGEEVTGVEYDEELETVVVRTAQETNYEEKLQKKTRTSGCAVGTVFGDMMEGLEETVLPTAELRTSWLYALSHKINRTPSLYLDAGAIHGTVLCQKDRPLVYMEDVGRHNAVDKIAGWMVSEGARAEDKILYTTGRLTSEMVIKTALMGIPVLASRSGFTAWGVEIAQQVGLTLIGRLRGQRFVCLSGEDRLVRDADVSGVAEEPRRAGRKGGAA
;
A
#
# COMPACT_ATOMS: atom_id res chain seq x y z
N LEU A 1 1.02 -4.14 -23.02
CA LEU A 1 -0.24 -3.74 -22.35
C LEU A 1 -0.73 -2.43 -22.95
N PRO A 2 -1.98 -2.27 -23.40
CA PRO A 2 -2.47 -1.02 -23.97
C PRO A 2 -2.70 0.01 -22.86
N THR A 3 -2.01 1.14 -22.95
CA THR A 3 -2.29 2.35 -22.18
C THR A 3 -3.67 2.89 -22.55
N GLN A 4 -4.66 2.75 -21.68
CA GLN A 4 -5.93 3.47 -21.80
C GLN A 4 -5.73 4.89 -21.27
N THR A 5 -5.52 5.84 -22.17
CA THR A 5 -5.67 7.26 -21.87
C THR A 5 -7.14 7.61 -21.99
N HIS A 6 -7.82 7.78 -20.88
CA HIS A 6 -9.08 8.52 -20.85
C HIS A 6 -8.76 10.01 -20.69
N ASP A 7 -8.98 10.73 -21.77
CA ASP A 7 -8.93 12.19 -21.86
C ASP A 7 -10.35 12.73 -21.60
N ASP A 8 -10.60 13.30 -20.41
CA ASP A 8 -11.71 14.21 -20.17
C ASP A 8 -11.40 15.14 -18.97
N GLY A 9 -11.07 16.38 -19.27
CA GLY A 9 -11.27 17.60 -18.49
C GLY A 9 -10.65 17.70 -17.09
N GLU A 10 -9.51 18.41 -16.97
CA GLU A 10 -8.65 18.67 -15.81
C GLU A 10 -7.76 17.47 -15.45
N SER A 11 -6.55 17.41 -15.98
CA SER A 11 -5.58 16.36 -15.68
C SER A 11 -5.35 16.29 -14.15
N SER A 12 -5.86 15.25 -13.52
CA SER A 12 -5.77 15.01 -12.08
C SER A 12 -4.32 14.84 -11.58
N GLY A 13 -3.35 14.89 -12.45
CA GLY A 13 -1.92 14.69 -12.16
C GLY A 13 -1.55 13.23 -11.86
N PHE A 14 -2.52 12.31 -11.83
CA PHE A 14 -2.28 10.89 -11.65
C PHE A 14 -1.91 10.22 -12.99
N LEU A 15 -1.02 9.23 -12.92
CA LEU A 15 -0.76 8.25 -13.97
C LEU A 15 -1.82 7.13 -13.91
N ILE A 16 -2.18 6.72 -12.69
CA ILE A 16 -3.30 5.82 -12.41
C ILE A 16 -4.10 6.41 -11.25
N ALA A 17 -5.39 6.66 -11.47
CA ALA A 17 -6.35 7.10 -10.47
C ALA A 17 -7.36 5.97 -10.18
N PRO A 18 -7.94 5.90 -8.97
CA PRO A 18 -9.04 4.98 -8.70
C PRO A 18 -10.23 5.30 -9.60
N ASP A 19 -10.94 4.27 -10.01
CA ASP A 19 -12.24 4.38 -10.68
C ASP A 19 -13.32 3.70 -9.82
N PRO A 20 -13.95 4.43 -8.87
CA PRO A 20 -14.98 3.83 -8.02
C PRO A 20 -16.26 3.45 -8.78
N ALA A 21 -16.41 3.90 -10.03
CA ALA A 21 -17.53 3.56 -10.91
C ALA A 21 -17.24 2.33 -11.78
N ALA A 22 -16.02 1.81 -11.77
CA ALA A 22 -15.65 0.65 -12.57
C ALA A 22 -16.59 -0.54 -12.29
N PRO A 23 -17.11 -1.18 -13.32
CA PRO A 23 -17.99 -2.33 -13.17
C PRO A 23 -17.25 -3.46 -12.45
N ARG A 24 -17.98 -4.27 -11.68
CA ARG A 24 -17.47 -5.47 -10.96
C ARG A 24 -16.67 -5.17 -9.69
N LEU A 25 -16.36 -3.90 -9.33
CA LEU A 25 -15.69 -3.59 -8.07
C LEU A 25 -16.66 -3.43 -6.89
N THR A 26 -17.92 -3.12 -7.18
CA THR A 26 -18.98 -2.97 -6.17
C THR A 26 -20.30 -3.54 -6.66
N ARG A 27 -21.17 -3.89 -5.71
CA ARG A 27 -22.57 -4.21 -5.98
C ARG A 27 -23.49 -3.49 -5.01
N ALA A 28 -24.74 -3.24 -5.43
CA ALA A 28 -25.79 -2.73 -4.56
C ALA A 28 -26.36 -3.86 -3.67
N VAL A 29 -26.49 -3.57 -2.39
CA VAL A 29 -27.06 -4.49 -1.40
C VAL A 29 -28.13 -3.75 -0.60
N LYS A 30 -29.31 -4.37 -0.46
CA LYS A 30 -30.41 -3.87 0.36
C LYS A 30 -30.22 -4.27 1.81
N GLY A 31 -30.53 -3.37 2.70
CA GLY A 31 -30.48 -3.55 4.14
C GLY A 31 -31.47 -2.66 4.85
N HIS A 32 -31.36 -2.55 6.17
CA HIS A 32 -32.18 -1.66 6.99
C HIS A 32 -31.29 -0.79 7.86
N ASP A 33 -31.64 0.47 8.00
CA ASP A 33 -30.97 1.39 8.92
C ASP A 33 -31.44 1.19 10.37
N GLN A 34 -30.94 2.01 11.29
CA GLN A 34 -31.27 1.97 12.71
C GLN A 34 -32.73 2.31 13.02
N THR A 35 -33.48 2.88 12.07
CA THR A 35 -34.92 3.18 12.18
C THR A 35 -35.81 2.05 11.65
N GLY A 36 -35.22 1.04 10.99
CA GLY A 36 -35.90 -0.02 10.29
C GLY A 36 -36.32 0.35 8.85
N ALA A 37 -35.89 1.51 8.35
CA ALA A 37 -36.15 1.90 6.95
C ALA A 37 -35.26 1.08 6.00
N GLU A 38 -35.85 0.62 4.87
CA GLU A 38 -35.09 -0.04 3.81
C GLU A 38 -34.12 0.96 3.18
N ILE A 39 -32.86 0.57 3.07
CA ILE A 39 -31.80 1.33 2.41
C ILE A 39 -31.11 0.42 1.39
N GLU A 40 -30.48 1.04 0.38
CA GLU A 40 -29.59 0.38 -0.56
C GLU A 40 -28.23 1.03 -0.48
N ILE A 41 -27.18 0.23 -0.29
CA ILE A 41 -25.79 0.70 -0.22
C ILE A 41 -24.93 -0.05 -1.23
N ARG A 42 -23.88 0.61 -1.72
CA ARG A 42 -22.82 -0.04 -2.51
C ARG A 42 -21.81 -0.70 -1.59
N VAL A 43 -21.52 -1.95 -1.82
CA VAL A 43 -20.49 -2.72 -1.08
C VAL A 43 -19.42 -3.18 -2.06
N VAL A 44 -18.18 -3.27 -1.57
CA VAL A 44 -17.03 -3.72 -2.36
C VAL A 44 -17.15 -5.22 -2.61
N GLU A 45 -16.86 -5.64 -3.84
CA GLU A 45 -16.70 -7.05 -4.20
C GLU A 45 -15.33 -7.56 -3.77
N GLU A 46 -15.30 -8.77 -3.24
CA GLU A 46 -14.09 -9.52 -2.98
C GLU A 46 -14.08 -10.78 -3.83
N ARG A 47 -12.91 -11.08 -4.41
CA ARG A 47 -12.72 -12.31 -5.18
C ARG A 47 -11.34 -12.90 -4.90
N PRO A 48 -11.18 -14.23 -5.01
CA PRO A 48 -9.87 -14.86 -4.87
C PRO A 48 -9.00 -14.52 -6.10
N LEU A 49 -7.71 -14.38 -5.88
CA LEU A 49 -6.70 -14.35 -6.94
C LEU A 49 -5.60 -15.34 -6.57
N THR A 50 -5.41 -16.35 -7.39
CA THR A 50 -4.33 -17.33 -7.20
C THR A 50 -3.10 -16.90 -7.97
N ILE A 51 -1.97 -16.78 -7.28
CA ILE A 51 -0.69 -16.35 -7.84
C ILE A 51 0.23 -17.57 -8.00
N PHE A 52 0.70 -17.78 -9.21
CA PHE A 52 1.71 -18.77 -9.55
C PHE A 52 3.04 -18.07 -9.87
N LEU A 53 4.14 -18.69 -9.44
CA LEU A 53 5.49 -18.39 -9.92
C LEU A 53 5.96 -19.62 -10.70
N ASN A 54 6.17 -19.44 -12.01
CA ASN A 54 6.42 -20.53 -12.96
C ASN A 54 5.29 -21.58 -12.89
N ALA A 55 5.60 -22.83 -12.57
CA ALA A 55 4.63 -23.91 -12.46
C ALA A 55 4.08 -24.11 -11.02
N ARG A 56 4.42 -23.22 -10.08
CA ARG A 56 4.09 -23.40 -8.67
C ARG A 56 3.07 -22.41 -8.18
N GLU A 57 2.01 -22.90 -7.54
CA GLU A 57 1.09 -22.08 -6.75
C GLU A 57 1.79 -21.54 -5.51
N ILE A 58 1.74 -20.21 -5.35
CA ILE A 58 2.35 -19.50 -4.22
C ILE A 58 1.30 -19.17 -3.17
N VAL A 59 0.19 -18.58 -3.60
CA VAL A 59 -0.84 -18.05 -2.71
C VAL A 59 -2.14 -17.80 -3.44
N THR A 60 -3.27 -17.90 -2.70
CA THR A 60 -4.53 -17.29 -3.10
C THR A 60 -4.84 -16.14 -2.14
N ALA A 61 -4.97 -14.92 -2.67
CA ALA A 61 -5.26 -13.71 -1.92
C ALA A 61 -6.67 -13.20 -2.24
N MET A 62 -7.40 -12.71 -1.24
CA MET A 62 -8.66 -12.00 -1.48
C MET A 62 -8.36 -10.57 -1.89
N THR A 63 -8.92 -10.12 -3.01
CA THR A 63 -8.68 -8.81 -3.62
C THR A 63 -9.97 -8.29 -4.26
N ILE A 64 -10.00 -7.00 -4.63
CA ILE A 64 -11.12 -6.45 -5.42
C ILE A 64 -11.07 -6.84 -6.91
N GLY A 65 -9.98 -7.47 -7.35
CA GLY A 65 -9.82 -8.04 -8.69
C GLY A 65 -9.37 -7.06 -9.77
N ASP A 66 -9.04 -5.80 -9.43
CA ASP A 66 -8.39 -4.88 -10.34
C ASP A 66 -6.85 -5.06 -10.31
N TYR A 67 -6.18 -4.79 -11.42
CA TYR A 67 -4.72 -4.88 -11.56
C TYR A 67 -4.10 -6.18 -11.03
N PRO A 68 -4.63 -7.37 -11.40
CA PRO A 68 -4.17 -8.65 -10.86
C PRO A 68 -2.70 -8.92 -11.16
N GLU A 69 -2.19 -8.51 -12.33
CA GLU A 69 -0.80 -8.67 -12.72
C GLU A 69 0.14 -7.84 -11.83
N TYR A 70 -0.24 -6.59 -11.50
CA TYR A 70 0.54 -5.77 -10.57
C TYR A 70 0.51 -6.36 -9.16
N LEU A 71 -0.64 -6.87 -8.70
CA LEU A 71 -0.72 -7.55 -7.41
C LEU A 71 0.23 -8.74 -7.35
N ALA A 72 0.24 -9.59 -8.38
CA ALA A 72 1.10 -10.77 -8.42
C ALA A 72 2.59 -10.41 -8.44
N LEU A 73 3.00 -9.51 -9.33
CA LEU A 73 4.40 -9.04 -9.41
C LEU A 73 4.88 -8.44 -8.10
N GLY A 74 4.08 -7.54 -7.53
CA GLY A 74 4.46 -6.85 -6.31
C GLY A 74 4.45 -7.75 -5.08
N PHE A 75 3.48 -8.68 -4.99
CA PHE A 75 3.48 -9.69 -3.96
C PHE A 75 4.78 -10.51 -3.98
N LEU A 76 5.13 -11.10 -5.14
CA LEU A 76 6.33 -11.92 -5.29
C LEU A 76 7.61 -11.11 -5.00
N ARG A 77 7.66 -9.86 -5.45
CA ARG A 77 8.77 -8.93 -5.17
C ARG A 77 8.93 -8.66 -3.67
N ASN A 78 7.84 -8.27 -3.00
CA ASN A 78 7.84 -7.92 -1.58
C ASN A 78 8.00 -9.14 -0.65
N GLN A 79 7.81 -10.36 -1.16
CA GLN A 79 8.11 -11.60 -0.46
C GLN A 79 9.56 -12.08 -0.70
N GLY A 80 10.38 -11.34 -1.46
CA GLY A 80 11.74 -11.74 -1.82
C GLY A 80 11.82 -12.91 -2.81
N MET A 81 10.71 -13.22 -3.48
CA MET A 81 10.63 -14.31 -4.47
C MET A 81 11.06 -13.87 -5.87
N LEU A 82 11.05 -12.55 -6.12
CA LEU A 82 11.67 -11.93 -7.29
C LEU A 82 12.82 -11.04 -6.82
N LYS A 83 14.05 -11.40 -7.16
CA LYS A 83 15.23 -10.62 -6.79
C LYS A 83 15.45 -9.43 -7.72
N ASN A 84 16.26 -8.46 -7.29
CA ASN A 84 16.71 -7.36 -8.15
C ASN A 84 17.52 -7.93 -9.33
N GLY A 85 17.12 -7.54 -10.57
CA GLY A 85 17.77 -8.01 -11.79
C GLY A 85 17.31 -9.38 -12.27
N GLU A 86 16.38 -10.03 -11.60
CA GLU A 86 15.74 -11.25 -12.11
C GLU A 86 14.81 -10.90 -13.26
N GLU A 87 14.99 -11.56 -14.41
CA GLU A 87 14.23 -11.30 -15.61
C GLU A 87 12.85 -11.98 -15.52
N VAL A 88 11.80 -11.17 -15.45
CA VAL A 88 10.42 -11.64 -15.63
C VAL A 88 10.15 -11.78 -17.12
N THR A 89 9.95 -13.01 -17.60
CA THR A 89 9.75 -13.33 -19.01
C THR A 89 8.29 -13.28 -19.44
N GLY A 90 7.34 -13.30 -18.50
CA GLY A 90 5.92 -13.19 -18.79
C GLY A 90 5.07 -13.03 -17.53
N VAL A 91 3.95 -12.34 -17.69
CA VAL A 91 2.89 -12.24 -16.68
C VAL A 91 1.58 -12.47 -17.43
N GLU A 92 0.85 -13.51 -17.07
CA GLU A 92 -0.36 -13.94 -17.76
C GLU A 92 -1.50 -14.01 -16.73
N TYR A 93 -2.60 -13.32 -16.99
CA TYR A 93 -3.82 -13.37 -16.18
C TYR A 93 -4.91 -14.17 -16.90
N ASP A 94 -5.43 -15.18 -16.24
CA ASP A 94 -6.61 -15.92 -16.65
C ASP A 94 -7.81 -15.44 -15.81
N GLU A 95 -8.73 -14.72 -16.45
CA GLU A 95 -9.89 -14.13 -15.79
C GLU A 95 -10.93 -15.18 -15.36
N GLU A 96 -11.06 -16.30 -16.10
CA GLU A 96 -12.02 -17.36 -15.77
C GLU A 96 -11.58 -18.16 -14.54
N LEU A 97 -10.26 -18.37 -14.43
CA LEU A 97 -9.67 -19.09 -13.30
C LEU A 97 -9.27 -18.16 -12.15
N GLU A 98 -9.39 -16.85 -12.33
CA GLU A 98 -8.89 -15.82 -11.39
C GLU A 98 -7.45 -16.11 -10.94
N THR A 99 -6.58 -16.37 -11.93
CA THR A 99 -5.21 -16.84 -11.71
C THR A 99 -4.21 -16.00 -12.49
N VAL A 100 -3.12 -15.59 -11.82
CA VAL A 100 -1.96 -14.95 -12.47
C VAL A 100 -0.76 -15.89 -12.40
N VAL A 101 -0.13 -16.11 -13.57
CA VAL A 101 1.13 -16.84 -13.68
C VAL A 101 2.25 -15.86 -14.00
N VAL A 102 3.20 -15.73 -13.11
CA VAL A 102 4.45 -14.98 -13.35
C VAL A 102 5.55 -15.95 -13.73
N ARG A 103 6.22 -15.70 -14.85
CA ARG A 103 7.31 -16.54 -15.36
C ARG A 103 8.64 -15.81 -15.26
N THR A 104 9.67 -16.53 -14.86
CA THR A 104 11.05 -16.04 -14.77
C THR A 104 11.98 -16.86 -15.68
N ALA A 105 13.10 -16.26 -16.08
CA ALA A 105 14.09 -16.92 -16.95
C ALA A 105 14.79 -18.10 -16.23
N GLN A 106 14.84 -18.10 -14.90
CA GLN A 106 15.45 -19.13 -14.09
C GLN A 106 14.42 -19.81 -13.18
N GLU A 107 14.55 -21.12 -12.98
CA GLU A 107 13.80 -21.84 -11.95
C GLU A 107 14.24 -21.36 -10.55
N THR A 108 13.26 -21.10 -9.68
CA THR A 108 13.52 -20.56 -8.35
C THR A 108 13.44 -21.67 -7.29
N ASN A 109 14.38 -21.68 -6.32
CA ASN A 109 14.44 -22.65 -5.21
C ASN A 109 13.48 -22.30 -4.05
N TYR A 110 12.27 -21.82 -4.35
CA TYR A 110 11.34 -21.36 -3.31
C TYR A 110 10.67 -22.47 -2.49
N GLU A 111 10.88 -23.76 -2.84
CA GLU A 111 10.35 -24.88 -2.06
C GLU A 111 10.85 -24.87 -0.62
N GLU A 112 12.13 -24.56 -0.42
CA GLU A 112 12.73 -24.47 0.91
C GLU A 112 12.25 -23.24 1.68
N LYS A 113 11.99 -22.14 0.98
CA LYS A 113 11.56 -20.86 1.55
C LYS A 113 10.11 -20.89 2.05
N LEU A 114 9.21 -21.58 1.34
CA LEU A 114 7.80 -21.72 1.73
C LEU A 114 7.60 -22.53 3.02
N GLN A 115 8.60 -23.25 3.50
CA GLN A 115 8.53 -24.00 4.77
C GLN A 115 8.60 -23.09 6.01
N LYS A 116 9.09 -21.86 5.88
CA LYS A 116 9.27 -20.90 6.97
C LYS A 116 8.12 -19.87 7.09
N LYS A 117 6.87 -20.30 6.90
CA LYS A 117 5.71 -19.39 6.93
C LYS A 117 5.44 -18.85 8.32
N THR A 118 5.55 -17.55 8.51
CA THR A 118 5.07 -16.83 9.70
C THR A 118 3.66 -16.28 9.44
N ARG A 119 2.72 -16.54 10.33
CA ARG A 119 1.37 -15.97 10.25
C ARG A 119 1.42 -14.52 10.71
N THR A 120 0.96 -13.60 9.87
CA THR A 120 0.93 -12.18 10.16
C THR A 120 -0.43 -11.70 10.63
N SER A 121 -0.46 -10.59 11.38
CA SER A 121 -1.67 -10.02 11.96
C SER A 121 -2.51 -9.31 10.90
N GLY A 122 -3.42 -9.99 10.24
CA GLY A 122 -4.52 -9.28 9.59
C GLY A 122 -4.87 -9.57 8.14
N CYS A 123 -4.14 -10.42 7.43
CA CYS A 123 -4.59 -11.03 6.19
C CYS A 123 -3.85 -12.35 6.02
N ALA A 124 -4.56 -13.41 6.05
CA ALA A 124 -4.25 -14.82 6.30
C ALA A 124 -3.21 -15.51 5.40
N VAL A 125 -2.37 -14.81 4.67
CA VAL A 125 -1.34 -15.42 3.84
C VAL A 125 -0.03 -15.38 4.57
N GLY A 126 0.54 -16.56 4.86
CA GLY A 126 1.83 -16.69 5.53
C GLY A 126 2.91 -15.94 4.76
N THR A 127 3.48 -14.91 5.39
CA THR A 127 4.63 -14.16 4.90
C THR A 127 5.87 -15.01 5.11
N VAL A 128 6.78 -15.06 4.15
CA VAL A 128 8.12 -15.60 4.32
C VAL A 128 8.94 -14.55 5.09
N PHE A 129 8.61 -14.39 6.36
CA PHE A 129 9.11 -13.31 7.20
C PHE A 129 10.63 -13.33 7.33
N GLY A 130 11.24 -14.53 7.41
CA GLY A 130 12.70 -14.67 7.49
C GLY A 130 13.41 -14.07 6.28
N ASP A 131 12.93 -14.35 5.07
CA ASP A 131 13.53 -13.84 3.83
C ASP A 131 13.34 -12.33 3.67
N MET A 132 12.19 -11.80 4.14
CA MET A 132 11.98 -10.36 4.15
C MET A 132 12.94 -9.65 5.12
N MET A 133 13.25 -10.25 6.26
CA MET A 133 14.21 -9.69 7.22
C MET A 133 15.64 -9.76 6.70
N GLU A 134 16.05 -10.86 6.04
CA GLU A 134 17.36 -10.96 5.38
C GLU A 134 17.52 -9.87 4.31
N GLY A 135 16.51 -9.69 3.44
CA GLY A 135 16.52 -8.62 2.44
C GLY A 135 16.55 -7.22 3.05
N LEU A 136 15.97 -7.05 4.23
CA LEU A 136 15.96 -5.78 4.93
C LEU A 136 17.34 -5.40 5.50
N GLU A 137 18.11 -6.38 6.01
CA GLU A 137 19.46 -6.16 6.52
C GLU A 137 20.43 -5.65 5.44
N GLU A 138 20.20 -6.03 4.19
CA GLU A 138 20.98 -5.57 3.03
C GLU A 138 20.46 -4.26 2.44
N THR A 139 19.30 -3.78 2.89
CA THR A 139 18.64 -2.60 2.33
C THR A 139 19.22 -1.32 2.92
N VAL A 140 19.80 -0.47 2.07
CA VAL A 140 20.21 0.88 2.41
C VAL A 140 19.28 1.85 1.68
N LEU A 141 18.45 2.56 2.45
CA LEU A 141 17.55 3.54 1.87
C LEU A 141 18.29 4.84 1.56
N PRO A 142 17.97 5.49 0.41
CA PRO A 142 18.53 6.79 0.09
C PRO A 142 18.03 7.85 1.09
N THR A 143 18.87 8.84 1.37
CA THR A 143 18.45 10.02 2.12
C THR A 143 17.58 10.90 1.22
N ALA A 144 16.32 11.08 1.59
CA ALA A 144 15.38 11.92 0.87
C ALA A 144 14.85 13.04 1.75
N GLU A 145 14.88 14.26 1.22
CA GLU A 145 14.23 15.41 1.86
C GLU A 145 12.71 15.24 1.79
N LEU A 146 12.04 15.56 2.89
CA LEU A 146 10.58 15.61 2.98
C LEU A 146 10.15 17.00 3.47
N ARG A 147 9.23 17.65 2.77
CA ARG A 147 8.67 18.97 3.15
C ARG A 147 7.30 18.86 3.76
N THR A 148 7.04 19.66 4.80
CA THR A 148 5.69 19.71 5.40
C THR A 148 4.64 20.19 4.40
N SER A 149 4.98 21.14 3.53
CA SER A 149 4.11 21.60 2.44
C SER A 149 3.67 20.46 1.51
N TRP A 150 4.58 19.53 1.18
CA TRP A 150 4.25 18.37 0.34
C TRP A 150 3.28 17.42 1.04
N LEU A 151 3.52 17.12 2.32
CA LEU A 151 2.63 16.25 3.11
C LEU A 151 1.21 16.80 3.18
N TYR A 152 1.07 18.11 3.38
CA TYR A 152 -0.24 18.76 3.47
C TYR A 152 -0.95 18.77 2.11
N ALA A 153 -0.23 19.08 1.03
CA ALA A 153 -0.76 19.02 -0.33
C ALA A 153 -1.20 17.60 -0.71
N LEU A 154 -0.38 16.58 -0.43
CA LEU A 154 -0.72 15.18 -0.67
C LEU A 154 -1.96 14.75 0.13
N SER A 155 -1.98 15.04 1.43
CA SER A 155 -3.13 14.73 2.28
C SER A 155 -4.42 15.36 1.74
N HIS A 156 -4.37 16.62 1.28
CA HIS A 156 -5.51 17.31 0.72
C HIS A 156 -5.96 16.70 -0.62
N LYS A 157 -5.02 16.46 -1.55
CA LYS A 157 -5.32 15.91 -2.88
C LYS A 157 -5.89 14.49 -2.77
N ILE A 158 -5.21 13.59 -2.03
CA ILE A 158 -5.59 12.19 -1.92
C ILE A 158 -6.94 12.00 -1.21
N ASN A 159 -7.19 12.75 -0.13
CA ASN A 159 -8.45 12.61 0.61
C ASN A 159 -9.68 13.16 -0.13
N ARG A 160 -9.50 13.85 -1.26
CA ARG A 160 -10.57 14.37 -2.10
C ARG A 160 -10.70 13.65 -3.44
N THR A 161 -9.74 12.78 -3.77
CA THR A 161 -9.81 11.97 -4.99
C THR A 161 -10.96 10.98 -4.86
N PRO A 162 -11.90 10.95 -5.83
CA PRO A 162 -12.95 9.93 -5.88
C PRO A 162 -12.33 8.54 -5.80
N SER A 163 -12.82 7.69 -4.92
CA SER A 163 -12.22 6.39 -4.62
C SER A 163 -13.23 5.47 -3.96
N LEU A 164 -13.02 4.17 -4.06
CA LEU A 164 -13.81 3.18 -3.33
C LEU A 164 -13.71 3.38 -1.81
N TYR A 165 -12.56 3.88 -1.34
CA TYR A 165 -12.38 4.23 0.07
C TYR A 165 -13.38 5.29 0.56
N LEU A 166 -13.69 6.28 -0.27
CA LEU A 166 -14.68 7.31 0.06
C LEU A 166 -16.12 6.83 -0.17
N ASP A 167 -16.35 6.01 -1.19
CA ASP A 167 -17.67 5.58 -1.63
C ASP A 167 -18.23 4.42 -0.81
N ALA A 168 -17.44 3.38 -0.58
CA ALA A 168 -17.87 2.15 0.08
C ALA A 168 -17.24 1.88 1.46
N GLY A 169 -16.12 2.52 1.81
CA GLY A 169 -15.53 2.54 3.14
C GLY A 169 -14.80 1.27 3.60
N ALA A 170 -15.02 0.11 2.99
CA ALA A 170 -14.44 -1.19 3.41
C ALA A 170 -13.17 -1.53 2.61
N ILE A 171 -12.28 -0.56 2.42
CA ILE A 171 -11.12 -0.69 1.53
C ILE A 171 -9.94 0.13 2.04
N HIS A 172 -8.75 -0.20 1.58
CA HIS A 172 -7.53 0.55 1.83
C HIS A 172 -6.97 1.13 0.55
N GLY A 173 -6.53 2.40 0.60
CA GLY A 173 -5.83 3.06 -0.48
C GLY A 173 -4.33 3.17 -0.20
N THR A 174 -3.53 3.00 -1.23
CA THR A 174 -2.09 3.27 -1.22
C THR A 174 -1.72 4.07 -2.45
N VAL A 175 -0.94 5.14 -2.25
CA VAL A 175 -0.59 6.10 -3.29
C VAL A 175 0.92 6.27 -3.37
N LEU A 176 1.48 6.02 -4.53
CA LEU A 176 2.86 6.41 -4.85
C LEU A 176 2.88 7.90 -5.20
N CYS A 177 3.74 8.65 -4.54
CA CYS A 177 3.83 10.10 -4.72
C CYS A 177 5.27 10.53 -5.00
N GLN A 178 5.42 11.70 -5.62
CA GLN A 178 6.70 12.37 -5.81
C GLN A 178 6.54 13.84 -5.42
N LYS A 179 7.26 14.28 -4.41
CA LYS A 179 7.07 15.61 -3.79
C LYS A 179 5.61 15.79 -3.37
N ASP A 180 4.92 16.81 -3.88
CA ASP A 180 3.50 17.10 -3.62
C ASP A 180 2.53 16.52 -4.66
N ARG A 181 3.01 15.66 -5.58
CA ARG A 181 2.23 15.05 -6.66
C ARG A 181 1.92 13.58 -6.34
N PRO A 182 0.65 13.18 -6.21
CA PRO A 182 0.26 11.78 -6.29
C PRO A 182 0.45 11.29 -7.74
N LEU A 183 0.99 10.08 -7.91
CA LEU A 183 1.27 9.48 -9.22
C LEU A 183 0.37 8.28 -9.50
N VAL A 184 0.39 7.30 -8.61
CA VAL A 184 -0.36 6.04 -8.79
C VAL A 184 -1.14 5.76 -7.52
N TYR A 185 -2.45 5.63 -7.65
CA TYR A 185 -3.34 5.34 -6.54
C TYR A 185 -3.99 3.97 -6.76
N MET A 186 -3.64 3.01 -5.90
CA MET A 186 -4.20 1.66 -5.90
C MET A 186 -5.04 1.43 -4.66
N GLU A 187 -6.16 0.72 -4.83
CA GLU A 187 -7.06 0.34 -3.76
C GLU A 187 -7.16 -1.18 -3.64
N ASP A 188 -7.40 -1.68 -2.43
CA ASP A 188 -7.72 -3.08 -2.19
C ASP A 188 -8.38 -3.26 -0.80
N VAL A 189 -9.13 -4.35 -0.61
CA VAL A 189 -9.66 -4.76 0.71
C VAL A 189 -8.52 -5.01 1.71
N GLY A 190 -7.39 -5.52 1.24
CA GLY A 190 -6.17 -5.73 2.00
C GLY A 190 -5.19 -4.56 1.84
N ARG A 191 -4.79 -3.88 2.94
CA ARG A 191 -3.76 -2.84 2.87
C ARG A 191 -2.44 -3.33 2.26
N HIS A 192 -2.09 -4.61 2.46
CA HIS A 192 -0.88 -5.21 1.90
C HIS A 192 -1.00 -5.40 0.39
N ASN A 193 -2.18 -5.82 -0.09
CA ASN A 193 -2.43 -5.94 -1.53
C ASN A 193 -2.32 -4.57 -2.23
N ALA A 194 -2.88 -3.51 -1.64
CA ALA A 194 -2.77 -2.17 -2.21
C ALA A 194 -1.30 -1.70 -2.33
N VAL A 195 -0.43 -2.05 -1.37
CA VAL A 195 1.02 -1.80 -1.46
C VAL A 195 1.67 -2.69 -2.52
N ASP A 196 1.29 -3.96 -2.58
CA ASP A 196 1.84 -4.90 -3.57
C ASP A 196 1.46 -4.48 -4.99
N LYS A 197 0.25 -3.98 -5.25
CA LYS A 197 -0.11 -3.39 -6.55
C LYS A 197 0.81 -2.23 -6.94
N ILE A 198 1.16 -1.34 -6.00
CA ILE A 198 2.14 -0.27 -6.25
C ILE A 198 3.53 -0.85 -6.56
N ALA A 199 3.98 -1.84 -5.79
CA ALA A 199 5.27 -2.50 -6.03
C ALA A 199 5.32 -3.15 -7.42
N GLY A 200 4.25 -3.85 -7.80
CA GLY A 200 4.14 -4.48 -9.13
C GLY A 200 4.13 -3.47 -10.26
N TRP A 201 3.41 -2.37 -10.10
CA TRP A 201 3.45 -1.27 -11.07
C TRP A 201 4.87 -0.70 -11.19
N MET A 202 5.57 -0.47 -10.08
CA MET A 202 6.96 0.02 -10.10
C MET A 202 7.90 -0.95 -10.83
N VAL A 203 7.73 -2.25 -10.63
CA VAL A 203 8.52 -3.28 -11.35
C VAL A 203 8.21 -3.24 -12.85
N SER A 204 6.92 -3.22 -13.22
CA SER A 204 6.48 -3.23 -14.62
C SER A 204 6.94 -2.00 -15.40
N GLU A 205 6.90 -0.82 -14.77
CA GLU A 205 7.25 0.46 -15.40
C GLU A 205 8.73 0.85 -15.20
N GLY A 206 9.51 0.05 -14.47
CA GLY A 206 10.90 0.39 -14.14
C GLY A 206 11.01 1.70 -13.34
N ALA A 207 10.01 1.97 -12.49
CA ALA A 207 9.92 3.23 -11.75
C ALA A 207 10.98 3.31 -10.64
N ARG A 208 11.72 4.43 -10.59
CA ARG A 208 12.72 4.68 -9.55
C ARG A 208 12.05 4.99 -8.22
N ALA A 209 12.68 4.55 -7.12
CA ALA A 209 12.10 4.63 -5.77
C ALA A 209 12.67 5.80 -4.93
N GLU A 210 13.86 6.29 -5.26
CA GLU A 210 14.71 7.09 -4.37
C GLU A 210 14.12 8.45 -3.98
N ASP A 211 13.21 8.97 -4.78
CA ASP A 211 12.54 10.26 -4.58
C ASP A 211 11.04 10.12 -4.33
N LYS A 212 10.60 8.90 -4.01
CA LYS A 212 9.18 8.62 -3.83
C LYS A 212 8.75 8.67 -2.37
N ILE A 213 7.46 8.94 -2.20
CA ILE A 213 6.73 8.88 -0.94
C ILE A 213 5.63 7.84 -1.14
N LEU A 214 5.55 6.86 -0.25
CA LEU A 214 4.41 5.95 -0.20
C LEU A 214 3.41 6.47 0.84
N TYR A 215 2.22 6.86 0.39
CA TYR A 215 1.13 7.25 1.27
C TYR A 215 0.11 6.10 1.37
N THR A 216 -0.39 5.79 2.58
CA THR A 216 -1.40 4.75 2.76
C THR A 216 -2.50 5.18 3.73
N THR A 217 -3.70 4.61 3.60
CA THR A 217 -4.78 4.75 4.59
C THR A 217 -4.64 3.72 5.72
N GLY A 218 -3.79 2.69 5.52
CA GLY A 218 -3.57 1.59 6.43
C GLY A 218 -2.70 1.93 7.64
N ARG A 219 -2.72 1.07 8.65
CA ARG A 219 -1.83 1.16 9.81
C ARG A 219 -0.38 0.92 9.39
N LEU A 220 0.55 1.62 10.03
CA LEU A 220 2.00 1.49 9.85
C LEU A 220 2.53 0.37 10.76
N THR A 221 2.37 -0.86 10.29
CA THR A 221 2.87 -2.07 10.95
C THR A 221 4.27 -2.42 10.46
N SER A 222 4.96 -3.34 11.14
CA SER A 222 6.27 -3.86 10.73
C SER A 222 6.29 -4.28 9.25
N GLU A 223 5.29 -5.04 8.79
CA GLU A 223 5.20 -5.48 7.39
C GLU A 223 5.07 -4.33 6.39
N MET A 224 4.29 -3.30 6.72
CA MET A 224 4.16 -2.12 5.85
C MET A 224 5.49 -1.38 5.71
N VAL A 225 6.24 -1.27 6.80
CA VAL A 225 7.57 -0.66 6.83
C VAL A 225 8.56 -1.51 6.03
N ILE A 226 8.59 -2.82 6.26
CA ILE A 226 9.48 -3.76 5.56
C ILE A 226 9.22 -3.70 4.05
N LYS A 227 7.97 -3.84 3.61
CA LYS A 227 7.61 -3.76 2.19
C LYS A 227 8.05 -2.44 1.56
N THR A 228 7.81 -1.31 2.24
CA THR A 228 8.22 0.01 1.75
C THR A 228 9.74 0.10 1.60
N ALA A 229 10.49 -0.42 2.58
CA ALA A 229 11.95 -0.44 2.53
C ALA A 229 12.48 -1.35 1.42
N LEU A 230 11.91 -2.56 1.24
CA LEU A 230 12.26 -3.47 0.14
C LEU A 230 11.93 -2.91 -1.24
N MET A 231 10.93 -2.03 -1.36
CA MET A 231 10.65 -1.25 -2.57
C MET A 231 11.68 -0.15 -2.82
N GLY A 232 12.59 0.13 -1.86
CA GLY A 232 13.59 1.20 -1.93
C GLY A 232 13.03 2.60 -1.69
N ILE A 233 11.78 2.72 -1.20
CA ILE A 233 11.11 4.01 -0.98
C ILE A 233 11.51 4.57 0.38
N PRO A 234 12.12 5.79 0.44
CA PRO A 234 12.67 6.33 1.68
C PRO A 234 11.64 6.95 2.65
N VAL A 235 10.40 7.15 2.20
CA VAL A 235 9.36 7.83 2.99
C VAL A 235 8.06 7.04 2.97
N LEU A 236 7.53 6.72 4.16
CA LEU A 236 6.21 6.11 4.33
C LEU A 236 5.33 7.03 5.19
N ALA A 237 4.21 7.46 4.62
CA ALA A 237 3.24 8.31 5.27
C ALA A 237 1.86 7.63 5.39
N SER A 238 1.13 7.88 6.50
CA SER A 238 -0.23 7.37 6.69
C SER A 238 -1.10 8.30 7.49
N ARG A 239 -2.41 8.29 7.18
CA ARG A 239 -3.43 8.90 8.05
C ARG A 239 -3.70 8.10 9.33
N SER A 240 -3.23 6.86 9.39
CA SER A 240 -3.41 5.93 10.52
C SER A 240 -2.25 5.98 11.51
N GLY A 241 -2.28 5.09 12.52
CA GLY A 241 -1.26 5.00 13.56
C GLY A 241 -0.19 3.95 13.29
N PHE A 242 0.71 3.79 14.26
CA PHE A 242 1.91 2.97 14.23
C PHE A 242 1.79 1.75 15.15
N THR A 243 2.61 0.73 14.88
CA THR A 243 3.00 -0.27 15.88
C THR A 243 4.42 0.01 16.36
N ALA A 244 4.75 -0.39 17.62
CA ALA A 244 6.09 -0.18 18.18
C ALA A 244 7.17 -0.80 17.28
N TRP A 245 6.98 -2.06 16.89
CA TRP A 245 7.94 -2.75 16.03
C TRP A 245 8.08 -2.14 14.64
N GLY A 246 7.00 -1.60 14.06
CA GLY A 246 7.10 -0.84 12.80
C GLY A 246 7.97 0.42 12.94
N VAL A 247 7.91 1.11 14.08
CA VAL A 247 8.77 2.26 14.37
C VAL A 247 10.24 1.84 14.53
N GLU A 248 10.51 0.78 15.29
CA GLU A 248 11.85 0.24 15.50
C GLU A 248 12.53 -0.13 14.18
N ILE A 249 11.83 -0.85 13.30
CA ILE A 249 12.35 -1.20 11.97
C ILE A 249 12.60 0.04 11.13
N ALA A 250 11.68 1.02 11.12
CA ALA A 250 11.85 2.26 10.35
C ALA A 250 13.10 3.03 10.79
N GLN A 251 13.37 3.09 12.09
CA GLN A 251 14.57 3.70 12.65
C GLN A 251 15.84 2.93 12.25
N GLN A 252 15.79 1.60 12.29
CA GLN A 252 16.90 0.74 11.94
C GLN A 252 17.32 0.90 10.48
N VAL A 253 16.36 0.93 9.55
CA VAL A 253 16.64 1.03 8.10
C VAL A 253 16.74 2.46 7.59
N GLY A 254 16.58 3.46 8.45
CA GLY A 254 16.62 4.87 8.06
C GLY A 254 15.41 5.33 7.23
N LEU A 255 14.24 4.69 7.38
CA LEU A 255 13.02 5.10 6.68
C LEU A 255 12.36 6.27 7.41
N THR A 256 11.97 7.32 6.68
CA THR A 256 11.17 8.42 7.26
C THR A 256 9.72 7.96 7.46
N LEU A 257 9.26 7.95 8.72
CA LEU A 257 7.96 7.39 9.09
C LEU A 257 7.02 8.46 9.65
N ILE A 258 5.98 8.77 8.87
CA ILE A 258 4.95 9.77 9.16
C ILE A 258 3.61 9.09 9.38
N GLY A 259 3.01 9.25 10.55
CA GLY A 259 1.66 8.74 10.79
C GLY A 259 0.71 9.79 11.34
N ARG A 260 -0.58 9.41 11.46
CA ARG A 260 -1.67 10.29 11.89
C ARG A 260 -1.78 11.56 11.07
N LEU A 261 -1.40 11.47 9.78
CA LEU A 261 -1.44 12.61 8.87
C LEU A 261 -2.90 12.98 8.53
N ARG A 262 -3.35 14.11 9.06
CA ARG A 262 -4.70 14.64 8.87
C ARG A 262 -4.64 16.16 8.73
N GLY A 263 -4.94 16.66 7.54
CA GLY A 263 -4.77 18.08 7.22
C GLY A 263 -3.31 18.49 7.43
N GLN A 264 -3.08 19.44 8.34
CA GLN A 264 -1.74 19.94 8.69
C GLN A 264 -1.13 19.31 9.95
N ARG A 265 -1.69 18.18 10.43
CA ARG A 265 -1.20 17.49 11.62
C ARG A 265 -0.62 16.14 11.23
N PHE A 266 0.49 15.78 11.84
CA PHE A 266 1.11 14.46 11.72
C PHE A 266 2.01 14.18 12.95
N VAL A 267 2.49 12.96 13.02
CA VAL A 267 3.54 12.53 13.97
C VAL A 267 4.65 11.90 13.16
N CYS A 268 5.88 12.37 13.34
CA CYS A 268 7.10 11.77 12.78
C CYS A 268 7.78 10.95 13.89
N LEU A 269 8.02 9.66 13.66
CA LEU A 269 8.67 8.76 14.63
C LEU A 269 10.01 8.19 14.13
N SER A 270 10.38 8.50 12.89
CA SER A 270 11.69 8.19 12.30
C SER A 270 12.00 9.18 11.19
N GLY A 271 13.24 9.60 11.05
CA GLY A 271 13.72 10.48 9.96
C GLY A 271 13.33 11.95 10.14
N GLU A 272 13.22 12.44 11.37
CA GLU A 272 12.87 13.84 11.65
C GLU A 272 13.94 14.82 11.13
N ASP A 273 15.18 14.42 11.10
CA ASP A 273 16.33 15.14 10.56
C ASP A 273 16.23 15.47 9.06
N ARG A 274 15.39 14.72 8.34
CA ARG A 274 15.13 14.90 6.89
C ARG A 274 13.88 15.73 6.61
N LEU A 275 13.16 16.14 7.67
CA LEU A 275 11.91 16.87 7.56
C LEU A 275 12.16 18.40 7.55
N VAL A 276 11.88 19.02 6.41
CA VAL A 276 11.92 20.49 6.27
C VAL A 276 10.53 21.06 6.62
N ARG A 277 10.48 21.89 7.68
CA ARG A 277 9.26 22.58 8.12
C ARG A 277 9.14 23.91 7.39
N ASP A 278 8.55 23.88 6.19
CA ASP A 278 8.41 25.01 5.28
C ASP A 278 6.97 25.56 5.17
N ALA A 279 6.03 25.01 5.92
CA ALA A 279 4.65 25.46 5.92
C ALA A 279 4.28 26.13 7.25
N ASP A 280 3.48 27.19 7.18
CA ASP A 280 2.93 27.86 8.36
C ASP A 280 1.82 26.99 8.99
N VAL A 281 1.98 26.67 10.26
CA VAL A 281 1.05 25.87 11.06
C VAL A 281 0.45 26.67 12.23
N SER A 282 0.65 27.98 12.28
CA SER A 282 0.20 28.86 13.38
C SER A 282 -1.30 28.81 13.63
N GLY A 283 -2.11 28.45 12.62
CA GLY A 283 -3.56 28.30 12.72
C GLY A 283 -4.05 26.89 13.08
N VAL A 284 -3.15 25.92 13.29
CA VAL A 284 -3.53 24.54 13.61
C VAL A 284 -3.85 24.41 15.10
N ALA A 285 -5.15 24.32 15.44
CA ALA A 285 -5.57 24.12 16.83
C ALA A 285 -4.94 22.86 17.43
N GLU A 286 -4.48 22.91 18.68
CA GLU A 286 -3.99 21.72 19.40
C GLU A 286 -5.12 20.68 19.53
N GLU A 287 -4.82 19.41 19.22
CA GLU A 287 -5.75 18.34 19.57
C GLU A 287 -5.78 18.22 21.11
N PRO A 288 -6.97 18.17 21.75
CA PRO A 288 -7.04 17.89 23.16
C PRO A 288 -6.32 16.55 23.41
N ARG A 289 -5.28 16.57 24.25
CA ARG A 289 -4.60 15.35 24.67
C ARG A 289 -5.66 14.42 25.24
N ARG A 290 -5.91 13.27 24.58
CA ARG A 290 -6.77 12.24 25.17
C ARG A 290 -6.20 11.91 26.53
N ALA A 291 -6.91 12.30 27.59
CA ALA A 291 -6.56 11.95 28.94
C ALA A 291 -6.39 10.42 28.97
N GLY A 292 -5.19 9.96 29.33
CA GLY A 292 -4.91 8.55 29.44
C GLY A 292 -5.99 7.93 30.35
N ARG A 293 -6.65 6.87 29.86
CA ARG A 293 -7.50 6.04 30.74
C ARG A 293 -6.59 5.61 31.88
N LYS A 294 -6.79 6.21 33.05
CA LYS A 294 -6.18 5.73 34.29
C LYS A 294 -6.58 4.26 34.41
N GLY A 295 -5.59 3.37 34.34
CA GLY A 295 -5.81 1.97 34.65
C GLY A 295 -6.43 1.89 36.03
N GLY A 296 -7.66 1.41 36.10
CA GLY A 296 -8.26 1.01 37.35
C GLY A 296 -7.45 -0.19 37.85
N ALA A 297 -6.74 0.01 38.97
CA ALA A 297 -6.28 -1.07 39.79
C ALA A 297 -7.52 -1.73 40.44
N ALA A 298 -7.69 -3.02 40.23
CA ALA A 298 -8.35 -3.96 41.13
C ALA A 298 -7.83 -5.37 40.76
#